data_3b1826ad594fa35e532e4407d777d2fd
#
_entry.id   3b1826ad594fa35e532e4407d777d2fd
#
_cell.length_a   1.000
_cell.length_b   1.000
_cell.length_c   1.000
_cell.angle_alpha   90.00
_cell.angle_beta   90.00
_cell.angle_gamma   90.00
#
_symmetry.space_group_name_H-M   'P 1'
#
loop_
_entity.id
_entity.type
_entity.pdbx_description
1 polymer ?
#
loop_
_entity_poly.entity_id
_entity_poly.type
_entity_poly.pdbx_seq_one_letter_code
_entity_poly.pdbx_strand_id
1 'polypeptide(L)'
;MNKAAILHIPASEMAYYENKDELHLQLQSAHNDLADVTVLVGEVSGNNNDSWRYESFFMQKTFATRYHDYWEVILKLNKNEAQYVFKVTDTYGNVGLYDAQRLCEATEENANSPHGFIIENRDMRQVTQIPDWVTKTVWYQIQIDRFANGNDNLAKLSENEDNTTQILGGDLTGILSKLDYLQNLGINGIVLSSIFEGDRPFKLTTNDFYSIDSQFGNKDLFKMLVSNLHRRNMKVVLKMNLAYLSDNSRQWREILEEGQHAKYVDWFNIKGFPPKYSQDPHNKNIVRANYKFSELNPHYPTLNLKNPEVQTYLIQAIKYWVEHFEIDGLILDHADKLSREFVHLLNRNLKKMKPDFYLVGKSEMSNTSVVQLGDFDAMTDDALGNLLLNFARDKKIAASEFKYQLSRQMLAQNTKLSRVTLRTLDDLTSSRILMRCRENKALMRSLLTFMYLLKGSPAITYGTELGLSGHDFPSNLAGMDWNQEDQDDKMMRFIKVLNNFRLQNYKILSEGSFEWGQISDSYDYVSFIRRKDKRRLFALFNFGYNGIKFVLPKHAKLILGQNIIDEKSEIGQYGFVILEA
;
A
#
# COMPACT_ATOMS: atom_id res chain seq x y z
N MET A 1 -0.99 16.10 -33.76
CA MET A 1 -0.48 14.96 -32.95
C MET A 1 0.95 15.25 -32.48
N ASN A 2 1.16 15.25 -31.17
CA ASN A 2 2.50 15.39 -30.58
C ASN A 2 3.20 14.04 -30.53
N LYS A 3 3.96 13.72 -31.56
CA LYS A 3 4.62 12.42 -31.72
C LYS A 3 5.60 12.08 -30.57
N ALA A 4 6.23 13.09 -29.98
CA ALA A 4 7.20 12.89 -28.90
C ALA A 4 6.56 12.51 -27.56
N ALA A 5 5.26 12.72 -27.39
CA ALA A 5 4.53 12.38 -26.17
C ALA A 5 3.84 11.01 -26.24
N ILE A 6 3.83 10.36 -27.42
CA ILE A 6 3.28 9.01 -27.57
C ILE A 6 4.31 8.02 -27.06
N LEU A 7 3.94 7.26 -26.01
CA LEU A 7 4.81 6.30 -25.36
C LEU A 7 4.06 5.04 -25.01
N HIS A 8 4.69 3.92 -25.34
CA HIS A 8 4.32 2.60 -24.86
C HIS A 8 5.59 1.77 -24.62
N ILE A 9 5.64 1.05 -23.51
CA ILE A 9 6.78 0.20 -23.13
C ILE A 9 6.24 -1.21 -22.95
N PRO A 10 6.60 -2.16 -23.84
CA PRO A 10 6.18 -3.56 -23.70
C PRO A 10 6.86 -4.21 -22.50
N ALA A 11 6.25 -5.27 -21.95
CA ALA A 11 6.71 -6.01 -20.77
C ALA A 11 6.98 -5.10 -19.55
N SER A 12 6.10 -4.12 -19.33
CA SER A 12 6.12 -3.17 -18.22
C SER A 12 4.72 -3.02 -17.64
N GLU A 13 4.50 -2.02 -16.76
CA GLU A 13 3.17 -1.63 -16.31
C GLU A 13 2.24 -1.17 -17.45
N MET A 14 2.77 -0.86 -18.63
CA MET A 14 1.98 -0.49 -19.81
C MET A 14 1.56 -1.70 -20.67
N ALA A 15 2.18 -2.89 -20.46
CA ALA A 15 1.83 -4.12 -21.17
C ALA A 15 2.17 -5.34 -20.32
N TYR A 16 1.14 -5.99 -19.79
CA TYR A 16 1.30 -7.19 -18.99
C TYR A 16 0.04 -8.07 -19.03
N TYR A 17 0.21 -9.36 -18.77
CA TYR A 17 -0.94 -10.23 -18.56
C TYR A 17 -1.42 -10.15 -17.11
N GLU A 18 -2.69 -9.84 -16.88
CA GLU A 18 -3.28 -9.83 -15.55
C GLU A 18 -3.56 -11.24 -15.02
N ASN A 19 -3.93 -12.14 -15.92
CA ASN A 19 -4.08 -13.58 -15.71
C ASN A 19 -3.75 -14.31 -17.02
N LYS A 20 -3.99 -15.62 -17.09
CA LYS A 20 -3.65 -16.42 -18.27
C LYS A 20 -4.26 -15.91 -19.58
N ASP A 21 -5.42 -15.25 -19.50
CA ASP A 21 -6.26 -14.92 -20.65
C ASP A 21 -6.48 -13.41 -20.79
N GLU A 22 -6.03 -12.58 -19.85
CA GLU A 22 -6.30 -11.13 -19.86
C GLU A 22 -5.01 -10.32 -20.00
N LEU A 23 -4.85 -9.72 -21.19
CA LEU A 23 -3.75 -8.80 -21.52
C LEU A 23 -4.19 -7.35 -21.25
N HIS A 24 -3.48 -6.66 -20.38
CA HIS A 24 -3.61 -5.23 -20.15
C HIS A 24 -2.65 -4.45 -21.05
N LEU A 25 -3.17 -3.48 -21.79
CA LEU A 25 -2.40 -2.57 -22.64
C LEU A 25 -2.71 -1.12 -22.30
N GLN A 26 -1.67 -0.29 -22.21
CA GLN A 26 -1.75 1.14 -21.94
C GLN A 26 -0.92 1.92 -22.95
N LEU A 27 -1.41 3.07 -23.40
CA LEU A 27 -0.71 4.05 -24.22
C LEU A 27 -0.74 5.42 -23.55
N GLN A 28 0.39 6.11 -23.53
CA GLN A 28 0.49 7.52 -23.13
C GLN A 28 0.46 8.43 -24.36
N SER A 29 -0.21 9.57 -24.26
CA SER A 29 -0.19 10.64 -25.26
C SER A 29 -0.07 12.02 -24.59
N ALA A 30 0.17 13.09 -25.36
CA ALA A 30 0.03 14.44 -24.84
C ALA A 30 -1.41 14.72 -24.40
N HIS A 31 -1.58 15.60 -23.40
CA HIS A 31 -2.89 15.95 -22.88
C HIS A 31 -3.77 16.62 -23.94
N ASN A 32 -4.98 16.07 -24.14
CA ASN A 32 -5.96 16.52 -25.13
C ASN A 32 -5.47 16.53 -26.59
N ASP A 33 -4.48 15.71 -26.93
CA ASP A 33 -3.91 15.64 -28.28
C ASP A 33 -4.61 14.57 -29.16
N LEU A 34 -4.95 13.42 -28.59
CA LEU A 34 -5.63 12.33 -29.29
C LEU A 34 -7.14 12.37 -29.04
N ALA A 35 -7.91 12.16 -30.11
CA ALA A 35 -9.35 11.98 -30.08
C ALA A 35 -9.74 10.51 -29.86
N ASP A 36 -8.94 9.58 -30.42
CA ASP A 36 -9.23 8.15 -30.39
C ASP A 36 -7.93 7.32 -30.43
N VAL A 37 -7.97 6.18 -29.74
CA VAL A 37 -6.90 5.17 -29.76
C VAL A 37 -7.53 3.79 -29.91
N THR A 38 -7.03 3.03 -30.87
CA THR A 38 -7.42 1.65 -31.13
C THR A 38 -6.18 0.77 -31.14
N VAL A 39 -6.18 -0.35 -30.46
CA VAL A 39 -5.12 -1.36 -30.57
C VAL A 39 -5.54 -2.44 -31.57
N LEU A 40 -4.65 -2.77 -32.50
CA LEU A 40 -4.78 -3.87 -33.43
C LEU A 40 -3.97 -5.04 -32.88
N VAL A 41 -4.58 -6.20 -32.67
CA VAL A 41 -3.93 -7.36 -32.02
C VAL A 41 -4.09 -8.60 -32.90
N GLY A 42 -3.00 -9.29 -33.15
CA GLY A 42 -2.98 -10.49 -33.98
C GLY A 42 -1.97 -11.53 -33.50
N GLU A 43 -1.84 -12.60 -34.28
CA GLU A 43 -0.78 -13.61 -34.07
C GLU A 43 0.58 -13.05 -34.46
N VAL A 44 1.64 -13.56 -33.83
CA VAL A 44 3.01 -13.20 -34.22
C VAL A 44 3.26 -13.72 -35.64
N SER A 45 3.56 -12.82 -36.54
CA SER A 45 3.80 -13.14 -37.95
C SER A 45 5.09 -13.94 -38.09
N GLY A 46 4.97 -15.20 -38.51
CA GLY A 46 6.10 -16.13 -38.69
C GLY A 46 6.73 -16.11 -40.09
N ASN A 47 6.07 -15.57 -41.12
CA ASN A 47 6.54 -15.54 -42.50
C ASN A 47 6.27 -14.22 -43.21
N ASN A 48 7.23 -13.72 -43.95
CA ASN A 48 7.22 -12.40 -44.63
C ASN A 48 6.20 -12.23 -45.77
N ASN A 49 5.35 -13.23 -46.07
CA ASN A 49 4.47 -13.22 -47.25
C ASN A 49 2.97 -13.24 -46.98
N ASP A 50 2.54 -13.43 -45.72
CA ASP A 50 1.11 -13.40 -45.37
C ASP A 50 0.73 -12.06 -44.76
N SER A 51 -0.41 -11.51 -45.20
CA SER A 51 -1.00 -10.31 -44.58
C SER A 51 -1.30 -10.61 -43.12
N TRP A 52 -0.79 -9.77 -42.22
CA TRP A 52 -1.03 -9.90 -40.78
C TRP A 52 -2.53 -9.79 -40.47
N ARG A 53 -3.11 -10.82 -39.84
CA ARG A 53 -4.50 -10.85 -39.43
C ARG A 53 -4.62 -10.35 -38.00
N TYR A 54 -5.47 -9.32 -37.80
CA TYR A 54 -5.67 -8.68 -36.52
C TYR A 54 -7.14 -8.42 -36.21
N GLU A 55 -7.45 -8.29 -34.94
CA GLU A 55 -8.69 -7.75 -34.40
C GLU A 55 -8.45 -6.34 -33.85
N SER A 56 -9.47 -5.49 -33.89
CA SER A 56 -9.37 -4.09 -33.45
C SER A 56 -10.13 -3.87 -32.16
N PHE A 57 -9.49 -3.23 -31.18
CA PHE A 57 -10.10 -2.96 -29.88
C PHE A 57 -9.92 -1.49 -29.51
N PHE A 58 -11.02 -0.81 -29.19
CA PHE A 58 -11.00 0.57 -28.73
C PHE A 58 -10.41 0.68 -27.34
N MET A 59 -9.55 1.65 -27.13
CA MET A 59 -8.97 1.97 -25.84
C MET A 59 -9.74 3.12 -25.19
N GLN A 60 -9.91 3.06 -23.89
CA GLN A 60 -10.57 4.11 -23.11
C GLN A 60 -9.54 5.05 -22.50
N LYS A 61 -9.79 6.35 -22.56
CA LYS A 61 -9.02 7.33 -21.82
C LYS A 61 -9.40 7.24 -20.34
N THR A 62 -8.56 6.56 -19.54
CA THR A 62 -8.84 6.25 -18.14
C THR A 62 -8.30 7.31 -17.20
N PHE A 63 -7.15 7.89 -17.52
CA PHE A 63 -6.50 8.89 -16.69
C PHE A 63 -5.96 10.04 -17.52
N ALA A 64 -5.83 11.19 -16.85
CA ALA A 64 -5.12 12.34 -17.37
C ALA A 64 -4.25 12.94 -16.28
N THR A 65 -3.02 13.32 -16.66
CA THR A 65 -2.14 14.20 -15.87
C THR A 65 -2.15 15.59 -16.49
N ARG A 66 -1.40 16.54 -15.91
CA ARG A 66 -1.27 17.90 -16.47
C ARG A 66 -0.74 17.90 -17.90
N TYR A 67 0.10 16.92 -18.26
CA TYR A 67 0.82 16.89 -19.52
C TYR A 67 0.47 15.72 -20.42
N HIS A 68 -0.15 14.64 -19.88
CA HIS A 68 -0.40 13.40 -20.61
C HIS A 68 -1.78 12.85 -20.34
N ASP A 69 -2.35 12.20 -21.36
CA ASP A 69 -3.50 11.32 -21.28
C ASP A 69 -3.03 9.86 -21.34
N TYR A 70 -3.76 8.97 -20.67
CA TYR A 70 -3.49 7.53 -20.65
C TYR A 70 -4.70 6.77 -21.13
N TRP A 71 -4.45 5.91 -22.09
CA TRP A 71 -5.44 5.09 -22.77
C TRP A 71 -5.23 3.64 -22.41
N GLU A 72 -6.28 2.92 -22.05
CA GLU A 72 -6.17 1.55 -21.56
C GLU A 72 -7.22 0.64 -22.20
N VAL A 73 -6.84 -0.64 -22.33
CA VAL A 73 -7.75 -1.72 -22.69
C VAL A 73 -7.30 -3.00 -22.03
N ILE A 74 -8.27 -3.83 -21.61
CA ILE A 74 -8.04 -5.20 -21.14
C ILE A 74 -8.66 -6.14 -22.15
N LEU A 75 -7.82 -7.01 -22.73
CA LEU A 75 -8.19 -7.93 -23.81
C LEU A 75 -8.22 -9.36 -23.30
N LYS A 76 -9.25 -10.12 -23.64
CA LYS A 76 -9.28 -11.57 -23.41
C LYS A 76 -8.67 -12.28 -24.62
N LEU A 77 -7.48 -12.84 -24.40
CA LEU A 77 -6.72 -13.52 -25.43
C LEU A 77 -6.44 -14.96 -24.99
N ASN A 78 -6.93 -15.94 -25.74
CA ASN A 78 -6.65 -17.38 -25.50
C ASN A 78 -5.31 -17.81 -26.12
N LYS A 79 -4.29 -16.93 -26.14
CA LYS A 79 -3.02 -17.17 -26.82
C LYS A 79 -1.85 -16.90 -25.88
N ASN A 80 -0.77 -17.68 -26.05
CA ASN A 80 0.45 -17.54 -25.24
C ASN A 80 1.35 -16.38 -25.65
N GLU A 81 1.10 -15.78 -26.80
CA GLU A 81 1.82 -14.62 -27.35
C GLU A 81 0.90 -13.81 -28.23
N ALA A 82 1.14 -12.51 -28.29
CA ALA A 82 0.40 -11.59 -29.13
C ALA A 82 1.33 -10.54 -29.74
N GLN A 83 1.07 -10.21 -31.01
CA GLN A 83 1.65 -9.06 -31.68
C GLN A 83 0.59 -7.96 -31.75
N TYR A 84 0.97 -6.70 -31.48
CA TYR A 84 0.01 -5.59 -31.50
C TYR A 84 0.66 -4.28 -31.93
N VAL A 85 -0.18 -3.39 -32.47
CA VAL A 85 0.17 -2.00 -32.83
C VAL A 85 -0.96 -1.07 -32.40
N PHE A 86 -0.65 0.21 -32.20
CA PHE A 86 -1.66 1.21 -31.86
C PHE A 86 -2.00 2.06 -33.08
N LYS A 87 -3.28 2.16 -33.40
CA LYS A 87 -3.82 3.14 -34.32
C LYS A 87 -4.29 4.35 -33.51
N VAL A 88 -3.73 5.51 -33.77
CA VAL A 88 -4.00 6.74 -33.00
C VAL A 88 -4.57 7.80 -33.93
N THR A 89 -5.62 8.50 -33.50
CA THR A 89 -6.24 9.60 -34.25
C THR A 89 -6.15 10.88 -33.42
N ASP A 90 -5.56 11.94 -33.95
CA ASP A 90 -5.50 13.22 -33.26
C ASP A 90 -6.82 14.00 -33.34
N THR A 91 -6.91 15.10 -32.60
CA THR A 91 -8.08 15.97 -32.56
C THR A 91 -8.35 16.71 -33.89
N TYR A 92 -7.43 16.68 -34.84
CA TYR A 92 -7.57 17.21 -36.19
C TYR A 92 -7.94 16.15 -37.23
N GLY A 93 -8.07 14.87 -36.82
CA GLY A 93 -8.42 13.77 -37.70
C GLY A 93 -7.22 13.11 -38.41
N ASN A 94 -5.98 13.47 -38.08
CA ASN A 94 -4.80 12.79 -38.62
C ASN A 94 -4.64 11.42 -37.95
N VAL A 95 -4.44 10.38 -38.78
CA VAL A 95 -4.33 9.00 -38.30
C VAL A 95 -2.89 8.49 -38.45
N GLY A 96 -2.38 7.88 -37.38
CA GLY A 96 -1.06 7.26 -37.34
C GLY A 96 -1.11 5.82 -36.81
N LEU A 97 -0.11 5.03 -37.17
CA LEU A 97 0.18 3.72 -36.60
C LEU A 97 1.46 3.80 -35.77
N TYR A 98 1.38 3.40 -34.52
CA TYR A 98 2.50 3.34 -33.60
C TYR A 98 2.88 1.89 -33.31
N ASP A 99 4.04 1.49 -33.79
CA ASP A 99 4.63 0.15 -33.64
C ASP A 99 5.93 0.19 -32.80
N ALA A 100 6.61 -0.93 -32.69
CA ALA A 100 7.83 -1.08 -31.91
C ALA A 100 9.01 -0.26 -32.45
N GLN A 101 8.96 0.23 -33.68
CA GLN A 101 10.04 0.97 -34.33
C GLN A 101 9.73 2.46 -34.52
N ARG A 102 8.47 2.80 -34.82
CA ARG A 102 8.12 4.16 -35.26
C ARG A 102 6.63 4.48 -35.13
N LEU A 103 6.33 5.76 -35.27
CA LEU A 103 5.01 6.27 -35.57
C LEU A 103 4.97 6.69 -37.05
N CYS A 104 4.17 6.02 -37.87
CA CYS A 104 4.03 6.26 -39.29
C CYS A 104 2.58 6.57 -39.69
N GLU A 105 2.36 6.96 -40.95
CA GLU A 105 1.01 7.14 -41.48
C GLU A 105 0.24 5.79 -41.54
N ALA A 106 -1.06 5.84 -41.30
CA ALA A 106 -1.91 4.66 -41.32
C ALA A 106 -2.29 4.30 -42.76
N THR A 107 -1.40 3.61 -43.46
CA THR A 107 -1.65 3.00 -44.77
C THR A 107 -1.92 1.50 -44.61
N GLU A 108 -2.53 0.85 -45.60
CA GLU A 108 -2.73 -0.61 -45.58
C GLU A 108 -1.39 -1.36 -45.50
N GLU A 109 -0.36 -0.85 -46.20
CA GLU A 109 0.99 -1.41 -46.18
C GLU A 109 1.60 -1.35 -44.78
N ASN A 110 1.48 -0.22 -44.08
CA ASN A 110 1.97 -0.06 -42.71
C ASN A 110 1.16 -0.87 -41.69
N ALA A 111 -0.15 -1.05 -41.91
CA ALA A 111 -1.01 -1.88 -41.03
C ALA A 111 -0.68 -3.37 -41.11
N ASN A 112 -0.14 -3.82 -42.23
CA ASN A 112 0.32 -5.19 -42.44
C ASN A 112 1.80 -5.40 -42.02
N SER A 113 2.40 -4.42 -41.37
CA SER A 113 3.82 -4.43 -41.00
C SER A 113 4.14 -5.46 -39.91
N PRO A 114 5.23 -6.23 -40.06
CA PRO A 114 5.69 -7.17 -39.03
C PRO A 114 6.35 -6.52 -37.80
N HIS A 115 6.37 -5.18 -37.69
CA HIS A 115 7.07 -4.45 -36.64
C HIS A 115 6.22 -4.15 -35.40
N GLY A 116 5.14 -4.89 -35.17
CA GLY A 116 4.31 -4.76 -33.96
C GLY A 116 5.10 -5.07 -32.69
N PHE A 117 4.63 -4.51 -31.58
CA PHE A 117 5.09 -4.94 -30.26
C PHE A 117 4.73 -6.40 -30.05
N ILE A 118 5.61 -7.16 -29.42
CA ILE A 118 5.37 -8.57 -29.09
C ILE A 118 5.37 -8.72 -27.57
N ILE A 119 4.37 -9.41 -27.05
CA ILE A 119 4.29 -9.81 -25.66
C ILE A 119 4.06 -11.30 -25.56
N GLU A 120 4.88 -11.96 -24.74
CA GLU A 120 4.78 -13.39 -24.49
C GLU A 120 4.19 -13.65 -23.11
N ASN A 121 3.31 -14.64 -23.01
CA ASN A 121 2.74 -15.10 -21.74
C ASN A 121 3.73 -15.94 -20.90
N ARG A 122 5.01 -16.04 -21.32
CA ARG A 122 6.03 -16.87 -20.64
C ARG A 122 6.34 -16.42 -19.22
N ASP A 123 6.22 -15.12 -18.95
CA ASP A 123 6.53 -14.54 -17.64
C ASP A 123 5.42 -14.74 -16.62
N MET A 124 4.26 -15.26 -17.05
CA MET A 124 3.14 -15.57 -16.17
C MET A 124 3.39 -16.67 -15.15
N ARG A 125 4.42 -17.49 -15.33
CA ARG A 125 4.83 -18.45 -14.28
C ARG A 125 5.41 -17.76 -13.04
N GLN A 126 5.69 -16.46 -13.15
CA GLN A 126 6.19 -15.60 -12.06
C GLN A 126 5.16 -14.57 -11.58
N VAL A 127 3.97 -14.48 -12.19
CA VAL A 127 2.93 -13.62 -11.62
C VAL A 127 2.51 -14.24 -10.29
N THR A 128 3.06 -13.68 -9.24
CA THR A 128 2.73 -14.01 -7.87
C THR A 128 1.21 -14.00 -7.74
N GLN A 129 0.63 -15.12 -7.29
CA GLN A 129 -0.79 -15.15 -6.99
C GLN A 129 -1.04 -14.15 -5.87
N ILE A 130 -1.69 -13.06 -6.21
CA ILE A 130 -2.09 -12.07 -5.21
C ILE A 130 -3.19 -12.70 -4.37
N PRO A 131 -3.10 -12.63 -3.04
CA PRO A 131 -4.11 -13.23 -2.19
C PRO A 131 -5.43 -12.43 -2.28
N ASP A 132 -6.44 -13.00 -2.92
CA ASP A 132 -7.76 -12.37 -3.13
C ASP A 132 -8.42 -11.95 -1.82
N TRP A 133 -8.14 -12.64 -0.73
CA TRP A 133 -8.72 -12.33 0.59
C TRP A 133 -8.32 -10.92 1.08
N VAL A 134 -7.18 -10.36 0.64
CA VAL A 134 -6.74 -9.00 1.00
C VAL A 134 -7.72 -7.96 0.50
N THR A 135 -8.32 -8.14 -0.68
CA THR A 135 -9.30 -7.19 -1.24
C THR A 135 -10.56 -7.05 -0.39
N LYS A 136 -10.84 -8.06 0.45
CA LYS A 136 -11.98 -8.16 1.37
C LYS A 136 -11.58 -7.84 2.82
N THR A 137 -10.40 -7.24 3.04
CA THR A 137 -9.85 -7.02 4.37
C THR A 137 -9.84 -5.53 4.70
N VAL A 138 -10.27 -5.22 5.91
CA VAL A 138 -10.08 -3.94 6.58
C VAL A 138 -9.11 -4.19 7.73
N TRP A 139 -7.98 -3.50 7.70
CA TRP A 139 -6.87 -3.72 8.60
C TRP A 139 -6.90 -2.80 9.80
N TYR A 140 -6.42 -3.34 10.92
CA TYR A 140 -6.19 -2.60 12.15
C TYR A 140 -4.75 -2.79 12.61
N GLN A 141 -3.97 -1.72 12.64
CA GLN A 141 -2.57 -1.75 13.03
C GLN A 141 -2.44 -1.59 14.54
N ILE A 142 -1.78 -2.54 15.21
CA ILE A 142 -1.63 -2.60 16.66
C ILE A 142 -0.15 -2.45 17.05
N GLN A 143 0.14 -1.46 17.90
CA GLN A 143 1.35 -1.45 18.71
C GLN A 143 1.05 -2.21 20.00
N ILE A 144 1.62 -3.39 20.17
CA ILE A 144 1.24 -4.36 21.22
C ILE A 144 1.32 -3.73 22.60
N ASP A 145 2.46 -3.12 22.94
CA ASP A 145 2.69 -2.48 24.24
C ASP A 145 1.65 -1.40 24.60
N ARG A 146 1.00 -0.81 23.60
CA ARG A 146 0.10 0.36 23.73
C ARG A 146 -1.38 0.02 23.64
N PHE A 147 -1.72 -1.18 23.27
CA PHE A 147 -3.11 -1.54 22.95
C PHE A 147 -3.91 -2.00 24.16
N ALA A 148 -3.59 -3.16 24.71
CA ALA A 148 -4.28 -3.71 25.89
C ALA A 148 -3.38 -4.72 26.59
N ASN A 149 -3.56 -4.89 27.92
CA ASN A 149 -2.93 -5.97 28.66
C ASN A 149 -3.96 -6.96 29.22
N GLY A 150 -3.50 -8.13 29.67
CA GLY A 150 -4.36 -9.17 30.21
C GLY A 150 -5.08 -8.80 31.51
N ASN A 151 -4.66 -7.74 32.19
CA ASN A 151 -5.21 -7.26 33.45
C ASN A 151 -6.08 -5.99 33.31
N ASP A 152 -6.41 -5.60 32.08
CA ASP A 152 -7.21 -4.41 31.70
C ASP A 152 -6.66 -3.03 32.12
N ASN A 153 -5.44 -2.96 32.63
CA ASN A 153 -4.85 -1.72 33.10
C ASN A 153 -3.48 -1.47 32.43
N LEU A 154 -3.47 -0.76 31.33
CA LEU A 154 -2.22 -0.18 30.81
C LEU A 154 -1.67 0.84 31.81
N ALA A 155 -0.37 0.86 32.01
CA ALA A 155 0.28 1.93 32.75
C ALA A 155 -0.04 3.29 32.07
N LYS A 156 -0.42 4.30 32.85
CA LYS A 156 -0.60 5.65 32.32
C LYS A 156 0.76 6.25 32.01
N LEU A 157 0.84 6.99 30.91
CA LEU A 157 2.03 7.77 30.62
C LEU A 157 2.25 8.78 31.74
N SER A 158 3.47 8.81 32.27
CA SER A 158 3.88 9.82 33.24
C SER A 158 4.08 11.16 32.52
N GLU A 159 3.52 12.26 33.07
CA GLU A 159 3.70 13.59 32.50
C GLU A 159 5.18 14.07 32.51
N ASN A 160 6.02 13.42 33.35
CA ASN A 160 7.41 13.81 33.59
C ASN A 160 8.44 12.87 32.99
N GLU A 161 8.05 11.75 32.37
CA GLU A 161 8.97 10.78 31.76
C GLU A 161 8.97 10.88 30.24
N ASP A 162 10.14 10.63 29.67
CA ASP A 162 10.28 10.51 28.22
C ASP A 162 9.44 9.34 27.71
N ASN A 163 8.35 9.64 27.00
CA ASN A 163 7.43 8.67 26.41
C ASN A 163 8.14 7.65 25.51
N THR A 164 9.40 7.90 25.13
CA THR A 164 10.21 7.03 24.29
C THR A 164 10.67 5.76 25.02
N THR A 165 10.73 5.80 26.34
CA THR A 165 11.29 4.72 27.17
C THR A 165 10.25 3.99 28.01
N GLN A 166 9.07 4.58 28.21
CA GLN A 166 8.04 4.01 29.06
C GLN A 166 7.31 2.85 28.38
N ILE A 167 7.27 1.70 29.05
CA ILE A 167 6.51 0.51 28.68
C ILE A 167 5.12 0.62 29.33
N LEU A 168 4.04 0.49 28.53
CA LEU A 168 2.67 0.53 29.06
C LEU A 168 2.14 -0.85 29.44
N GLY A 169 2.80 -1.93 29.03
CA GLY A 169 2.50 -3.29 29.45
C GLY A 169 1.41 -3.99 28.65
N GLY A 170 1.07 -3.49 27.47
CA GLY A 170 0.21 -4.21 26.53
C GLY A 170 0.86 -5.53 26.09
N ASP A 171 0.04 -6.57 25.92
CA ASP A 171 0.47 -7.92 25.63
C ASP A 171 -0.49 -8.70 24.72
N LEU A 172 -0.12 -9.93 24.36
CA LEU A 172 -0.93 -10.81 23.52
C LEU A 172 -2.23 -11.24 24.21
N THR A 173 -2.26 -11.32 25.56
CA THR A 173 -3.47 -11.63 26.33
C THR A 173 -4.47 -10.48 26.23
N GLY A 174 -3.99 -9.25 26.32
CA GLY A 174 -4.82 -8.06 26.11
C GLY A 174 -5.43 -8.02 24.72
N ILE A 175 -4.64 -8.30 23.67
CA ILE A 175 -5.19 -8.39 22.30
C ILE A 175 -6.26 -9.46 22.23
N LEU A 176 -6.00 -10.65 22.80
CA LEU A 176 -6.95 -11.75 22.81
C LEU A 176 -8.28 -11.36 23.48
N SER A 177 -8.24 -10.60 24.59
CA SER A 177 -9.42 -10.11 25.30
C SER A 177 -10.26 -9.11 24.48
N LYS A 178 -9.68 -8.43 23.52
CA LYS A 178 -10.33 -7.39 22.70
C LYS A 178 -10.74 -7.85 21.29
N LEU A 179 -10.69 -9.15 20.98
CA LEU A 179 -11.07 -9.66 19.65
C LEU A 179 -12.54 -9.38 19.30
N ASP A 180 -13.45 -9.46 20.27
CA ASP A 180 -14.86 -9.15 20.04
C ASP A 180 -15.09 -7.66 19.76
N TYR A 181 -14.32 -6.78 20.42
CA TYR A 181 -14.31 -5.35 20.11
C TYR A 181 -13.89 -5.10 18.65
N LEU A 182 -12.78 -5.69 18.21
CA LEU A 182 -12.27 -5.54 16.84
C LEU A 182 -13.27 -6.08 15.81
N GLN A 183 -13.86 -7.23 16.07
CA GLN A 183 -14.88 -7.81 15.20
C GLN A 183 -16.13 -6.92 15.13
N ASN A 184 -16.59 -6.38 16.25
CA ASN A 184 -17.72 -5.46 16.33
C ASN A 184 -17.45 -4.13 15.61
N LEU A 185 -16.20 -3.69 15.55
CA LEU A 185 -15.76 -2.52 14.79
C LEU A 185 -15.77 -2.78 13.27
N GLY A 186 -15.93 -4.04 12.83
CA GLY A 186 -15.88 -4.43 11.42
C GLY A 186 -14.47 -4.67 10.91
N ILE A 187 -13.51 -4.93 11.79
CA ILE A 187 -12.13 -5.33 11.46
C ILE A 187 -12.09 -6.83 11.18
N ASN A 188 -11.41 -7.22 10.12
CA ASN A 188 -11.17 -8.61 9.77
C ASN A 188 -9.71 -8.91 9.38
N GLY A 189 -8.80 -7.97 9.61
CA GLY A 189 -7.36 -8.17 9.49
C GLY A 189 -6.60 -7.37 10.54
N ILE A 190 -5.58 -7.98 11.16
CA ILE A 190 -4.74 -7.35 12.17
C ILE A 190 -3.31 -7.29 11.66
N VAL A 191 -2.68 -6.12 11.80
CA VAL A 191 -1.25 -5.93 11.63
C VAL A 191 -0.65 -5.75 13.01
N LEU A 192 0.19 -6.68 13.44
CA LEU A 192 0.90 -6.58 14.70
C LEU A 192 2.28 -5.94 14.50
N SER A 193 2.65 -5.02 15.39
CA SER A 193 4.04 -4.58 15.51
C SER A 193 4.96 -5.78 15.77
N SER A 194 6.28 -5.59 15.68
CA SER A 194 7.24 -6.66 15.98
C SER A 194 6.93 -7.33 17.32
N ILE A 195 6.81 -8.67 17.29
CA ILE A 195 6.60 -9.52 18.49
C ILE A 195 7.92 -10.10 19.02
N PHE A 196 9.00 -9.93 18.27
CA PHE A 196 10.27 -10.60 18.49
C PHE A 196 11.05 -10.03 19.67
N GLU A 197 11.86 -10.89 20.29
CA GLU A 197 12.74 -10.48 21.38
C GLU A 197 13.63 -9.30 20.95
N GLY A 198 13.63 -8.26 21.77
CA GLY A 198 14.39 -7.04 21.53
C GLY A 198 14.49 -6.18 22.80
N ASP A 199 15.64 -5.56 23.02
CA ASP A 199 15.94 -4.83 24.25
C ASP A 199 15.43 -3.40 24.30
N ARG A 200 14.91 -2.90 23.18
CA ARG A 200 14.51 -1.50 23.04
C ARG A 200 13.00 -1.34 23.07
N PRO A 201 12.49 -0.23 23.59
CA PRO A 201 11.09 0.11 23.46
C PRO A 201 10.61 0.00 22.00
N PHE A 202 9.36 -0.40 21.81
CA PHE A 202 8.73 -0.59 20.49
C PHE A 202 9.34 -1.69 19.62
N LYS A 203 10.38 -2.41 20.09
CA LYS A 203 11.00 -3.55 19.40
C LYS A 203 11.36 -3.24 17.94
N LEU A 204 11.96 -2.06 17.71
CA LEU A 204 12.38 -1.60 16.38
C LEU A 204 13.47 -2.49 15.76
N THR A 205 14.23 -3.20 16.59
CA THR A 205 15.19 -4.23 16.17
C THR A 205 14.99 -5.52 16.95
N THR A 206 15.50 -6.59 16.38
CA THR A 206 15.33 -7.95 16.87
C THR A 206 16.66 -8.51 17.34
N ASN A 207 16.67 -9.15 18.52
CA ASN A 207 17.81 -9.96 19.01
C ASN A 207 17.75 -11.37 18.42
N ASP A 208 16.53 -11.96 18.38
CA ASP A 208 16.28 -13.30 17.85
C ASP A 208 14.92 -13.37 17.14
N PHE A 209 14.94 -13.75 15.87
CA PHE A 209 13.71 -13.93 15.07
C PHE A 209 12.91 -15.20 15.43
N TYR A 210 13.42 -16.09 16.27
CA TYR A 210 12.70 -17.31 16.69
C TYR A 210 12.01 -17.17 18.04
N SER A 211 12.25 -16.09 18.78
CA SER A 211 11.71 -15.87 20.12
C SER A 211 10.70 -14.74 20.16
N ILE A 212 9.62 -14.94 20.92
CA ILE A 212 8.70 -13.87 21.28
C ILE A 212 9.27 -13.14 22.49
N ASP A 213 9.18 -11.81 22.47
CA ASP A 213 9.55 -11.01 23.62
C ASP A 213 8.71 -11.40 24.85
N SER A 214 9.38 -11.68 25.97
CA SER A 214 8.73 -12.15 27.21
C SER A 214 7.71 -11.14 27.77
N GLN A 215 7.84 -9.86 27.46
CA GLN A 215 6.87 -8.83 27.84
C GLN A 215 5.53 -9.00 27.11
N PHE A 216 5.52 -9.59 25.92
CA PHE A 216 4.31 -9.81 25.15
C PHE A 216 3.66 -11.17 25.43
N GLY A 217 4.40 -12.10 26.03
CA GLY A 217 3.91 -13.45 26.32
C GLY A 217 4.81 -14.54 25.74
N ASN A 218 4.22 -15.59 25.22
CA ASN A 218 4.95 -16.76 24.73
C ASN A 218 4.33 -17.33 23.44
N LYS A 219 4.97 -18.35 22.88
CA LYS A 219 4.57 -19.00 21.63
C LYS A 219 3.20 -19.67 21.70
N ASP A 220 2.84 -20.27 22.84
CA ASP A 220 1.55 -20.92 23.01
C ASP A 220 0.41 -19.89 23.00
N LEU A 221 0.61 -18.76 23.68
CA LEU A 221 -0.32 -17.65 23.68
C LEU A 221 -0.48 -17.05 22.28
N PHE A 222 0.62 -16.88 21.54
CA PHE A 222 0.56 -16.40 20.17
C PHE A 222 -0.19 -17.38 19.25
N LYS A 223 0.06 -18.68 19.38
CA LYS A 223 -0.68 -19.72 18.66
C LYS A 223 -2.18 -19.68 18.97
N MET A 224 -2.51 -19.48 20.24
CA MET A 224 -3.90 -19.30 20.68
C MET A 224 -4.54 -18.05 20.08
N LEU A 225 -3.83 -16.93 20.04
CA LEU A 225 -4.29 -15.68 19.41
C LEU A 225 -4.60 -15.89 17.93
N VAL A 226 -3.65 -16.45 17.15
CA VAL A 226 -3.85 -16.70 15.71
C VAL A 226 -5.03 -17.65 15.47
N SER A 227 -5.14 -18.72 16.24
CA SER A 227 -6.27 -19.66 16.14
C SER A 227 -7.61 -18.99 16.43
N ASN A 228 -7.67 -18.06 17.41
CA ASN A 228 -8.88 -17.30 17.72
C ASN A 228 -9.24 -16.29 16.62
N LEU A 229 -8.23 -15.65 16.01
CA LEU A 229 -8.42 -14.78 14.86
C LEU A 229 -9.00 -15.55 13.67
N HIS A 230 -8.41 -16.68 13.31
CA HIS A 230 -8.88 -17.51 12.19
C HIS A 230 -10.30 -18.05 12.40
N ARG A 231 -10.66 -18.47 13.64
CA ARG A 231 -12.05 -18.87 13.96
C ARG A 231 -13.08 -17.75 13.76
N ARG A 232 -12.66 -16.49 13.83
CA ARG A 232 -13.46 -15.30 13.54
C ARG A 232 -13.38 -14.83 12.09
N ASN A 233 -12.73 -15.61 11.21
CA ASN A 233 -12.39 -15.22 9.83
C ASN A 233 -11.56 -13.93 9.75
N MET A 234 -10.74 -13.69 10.75
CA MET A 234 -9.79 -12.58 10.78
C MET A 234 -8.39 -13.05 10.35
N LYS A 235 -7.66 -12.18 9.69
CA LYS A 235 -6.29 -12.43 9.21
C LYS A 235 -5.25 -11.74 10.10
N VAL A 236 -4.04 -12.29 10.17
CA VAL A 236 -2.94 -11.73 10.95
C VAL A 236 -1.67 -11.59 10.12
N VAL A 237 -1.11 -10.39 10.16
CA VAL A 237 0.14 -10.02 9.49
C VAL A 237 1.11 -9.48 10.53
N LEU A 238 2.37 -9.92 10.48
CA LEU A 238 3.43 -9.42 11.36
C LEU A 238 4.27 -8.36 10.65
N LYS A 239 4.69 -7.34 11.39
CA LYS A 239 5.73 -6.42 10.94
C LYS A 239 7.10 -6.97 11.33
N MET A 240 8.03 -6.99 10.39
CA MET A 240 9.40 -7.43 10.57
C MET A 240 10.39 -6.48 9.90
N ASN A 241 11.52 -6.28 10.54
CA ASN A 241 12.67 -5.60 9.94
C ASN A 241 13.78 -6.63 9.70
N LEU A 242 14.07 -6.93 8.44
CA LEU A 242 15.09 -7.91 8.05
C LEU A 242 16.43 -7.28 7.64
N ALA A 243 16.53 -5.94 7.66
CA ALA A 243 17.74 -5.24 7.25
C ALA A 243 18.80 -5.18 8.38
N TYR A 244 18.36 -5.31 9.63
CA TYR A 244 19.19 -5.11 10.80
C TYR A 244 18.97 -6.20 11.85
N LEU A 245 20.00 -6.44 12.68
CA LEU A 245 19.86 -7.07 13.99
C LEU A 245 20.26 -6.09 15.09
N SER A 246 19.88 -6.38 16.32
CA SER A 246 20.35 -5.64 17.49
C SER A 246 21.83 -5.95 17.75
N ASP A 247 22.56 -5.00 18.33
CA ASP A 247 23.89 -5.21 18.89
C ASP A 247 23.88 -6.15 20.12
N ASN A 248 22.70 -6.47 20.65
CA ASN A 248 22.50 -7.49 21.69
C ASN A 248 22.19 -8.88 21.12
N SER A 249 22.12 -9.04 19.80
CA SER A 249 21.95 -10.36 19.17
C SER A 249 23.13 -11.27 19.47
N ARG A 250 22.87 -12.59 19.58
CA ARG A 250 23.91 -13.59 19.79
C ARG A 250 25.03 -13.46 18.75
N GLN A 251 24.66 -13.22 17.50
CA GLN A 251 25.59 -13.12 16.38
C GLN A 251 26.54 -11.92 16.53
N TRP A 252 26.03 -10.78 16.96
CA TRP A 252 26.86 -9.60 17.15
C TRP A 252 27.74 -9.70 18.40
N ARG A 253 27.21 -10.26 19.50
CA ARG A 253 27.99 -10.49 20.73
C ARG A 253 29.20 -11.39 20.49
N GLU A 254 29.04 -12.49 19.73
CA GLU A 254 30.16 -13.37 19.36
C GLU A 254 31.25 -12.60 18.60
N ILE A 255 30.86 -11.66 17.71
CA ILE A 255 31.82 -10.82 16.99
C ILE A 255 32.58 -9.87 17.96
N LEU A 256 31.93 -9.35 19.00
CA LEU A 256 32.59 -8.52 19.99
C LEU A 256 33.57 -9.32 20.85
N GLU A 257 33.29 -10.60 21.09
CA GLU A 257 34.13 -11.50 21.90
C GLU A 257 35.28 -12.09 21.09
N GLU A 258 35.05 -12.61 19.89
CA GLU A 258 36.02 -13.37 19.08
C GLU A 258 36.65 -12.55 17.94
N GLY A 259 36.17 -11.33 17.72
CA GLY A 259 36.69 -10.40 16.72
C GLY A 259 36.56 -10.93 15.29
N GLN A 260 37.63 -10.85 14.52
CA GLN A 260 37.67 -11.27 13.13
C GLN A 260 37.55 -12.81 12.93
N HIS A 261 37.66 -13.59 14.00
CA HIS A 261 37.55 -15.06 13.97
C HIS A 261 36.15 -15.57 14.30
N ALA A 262 35.24 -14.66 14.64
CA ALA A 262 33.87 -15.01 14.94
C ALA A 262 33.17 -15.67 13.74
N LYS A 263 32.33 -16.68 14.02
CA LYS A 263 31.57 -17.41 13.01
C LYS A 263 30.68 -16.48 12.16
N TYR A 264 30.11 -15.46 12.80
CA TYR A 264 29.14 -14.56 12.18
C TYR A 264 29.75 -13.28 11.59
N VAL A 265 31.07 -13.18 11.46
CA VAL A 265 31.76 -11.98 10.98
C VAL A 265 31.24 -11.52 9.61
N ASP A 266 31.00 -12.43 8.68
CA ASP A 266 30.51 -12.14 7.33
C ASP A 266 29.00 -11.88 7.25
N TRP A 267 28.31 -12.01 8.40
CA TRP A 267 26.89 -11.68 8.47
C TRP A 267 26.62 -10.16 8.49
N PHE A 268 27.65 -9.38 8.80
CA PHE A 268 27.56 -7.92 8.93
C PHE A 268 28.58 -7.24 8.02
N ASN A 269 28.35 -5.95 7.76
CA ASN A 269 29.25 -5.15 6.94
C ASN A 269 30.26 -4.40 7.83
N ILE A 270 31.30 -5.10 8.30
CA ILE A 270 32.34 -4.58 9.22
C ILE A 270 33.57 -4.17 8.42
N LYS A 271 34.12 -2.98 8.69
CA LYS A 271 35.32 -2.43 8.02
C LYS A 271 36.59 -2.55 8.86
N GLY A 272 36.46 -2.87 10.13
CA GLY A 272 37.62 -2.98 11.05
C GLY A 272 37.23 -3.54 12.41
N PHE A 273 38.22 -4.08 13.13
CA PHE A 273 38.05 -4.73 14.43
C PHE A 273 38.83 -4.01 15.54
N PRO A 274 38.29 -3.99 16.77
CA PRO A 274 36.94 -4.40 17.13
C PRO A 274 35.87 -3.47 16.51
N PRO A 275 34.64 -3.96 16.29
CA PRO A 275 33.54 -3.09 15.92
C PRO A 275 33.32 -2.00 16.96
N LYS A 276 33.31 -0.75 16.52
CA LYS A 276 33.16 0.41 17.43
C LYS A 276 32.49 1.58 16.71
N TYR A 277 31.85 2.41 17.51
CA TYR A 277 31.29 3.69 17.03
C TYR A 277 31.66 4.82 18.01
N SER A 278 31.55 6.04 17.53
CA SER A 278 31.66 7.27 18.31
C SER A 278 30.61 8.26 17.88
N GLN A 279 30.08 9.00 18.84
CA GLN A 279 29.16 10.12 18.58
C GLN A 279 29.94 11.44 18.69
N ASP A 280 29.59 12.41 17.85
CA ASP A 280 30.13 13.74 17.94
C ASP A 280 29.65 14.40 19.25
N PRO A 281 30.56 14.95 20.07
CA PRO A 281 30.22 15.56 21.36
C PRO A 281 29.27 16.76 21.23
N HIS A 282 29.32 17.47 20.11
CA HIS A 282 28.54 18.69 19.86
C HIS A 282 27.28 18.45 19.05
N ASN A 283 27.23 17.34 18.32
CA ASN A 283 26.05 16.97 17.53
C ASN A 283 25.82 15.45 17.58
N LYS A 284 24.96 15.02 18.50
CA LYS A 284 24.64 13.59 18.71
C LYS A 284 24.08 12.88 17.48
N ASN A 285 23.61 13.62 16.47
CA ASN A 285 23.13 13.05 15.21
C ASN A 285 24.29 12.61 14.29
N ILE A 286 25.53 13.02 14.59
CA ILE A 286 26.70 12.59 13.82
C ILE A 286 27.33 11.39 14.52
N VAL A 287 27.14 10.22 13.93
CA VAL A 287 27.72 8.95 14.39
C VAL A 287 28.72 8.43 13.36
N ARG A 288 29.91 8.04 13.83
CA ARG A 288 30.94 7.39 13.02
C ARG A 288 31.15 5.98 13.54
N ALA A 289 31.06 4.99 12.67
CA ALA A 289 31.32 3.59 13.01
C ALA A 289 32.21 2.92 11.95
N ASN A 290 32.95 1.90 12.38
CA ASN A 290 33.72 1.05 11.48
C ASN A 290 32.91 -0.17 10.96
N TYR A 291 31.58 -0.09 11.02
CA TYR A 291 30.62 -1.03 10.45
C TYR A 291 29.42 -0.28 9.89
N LYS A 292 28.64 -0.92 9.02
CA LYS A 292 27.37 -0.36 8.55
C LYS A 292 26.28 -0.58 9.59
N PHE A 293 25.47 0.46 9.80
CA PHE A 293 24.35 0.44 10.74
C PHE A 293 23.15 1.21 10.16
N SER A 294 22.01 1.12 10.80
CA SER A 294 20.83 1.93 10.46
C SER A 294 21.16 3.42 10.60
N GLU A 295 20.72 4.22 9.64
CA GLU A 295 20.89 5.69 9.68
C GLU A 295 20.39 6.33 10.98
N LEU A 296 19.53 5.63 11.69
CA LEU A 296 18.90 6.09 12.93
C LEU A 296 19.70 5.75 14.19
N ASN A 297 20.46 4.63 14.21
CA ASN A 297 21.05 4.18 15.46
C ASN A 297 22.21 3.17 15.23
N PRO A 298 23.42 3.42 15.78
CA PRO A 298 24.56 2.50 15.68
C PRO A 298 24.34 1.14 16.37
N HIS A 299 23.38 1.05 17.30
CA HIS A 299 22.99 -0.21 17.92
C HIS A 299 22.25 -1.18 16.99
N TYR A 300 22.05 -0.77 15.71
CA TYR A 300 21.36 -1.57 14.70
C TYR A 300 22.29 -1.89 13.54
N PRO A 301 23.26 -2.82 13.72
CA PRO A 301 24.18 -3.23 12.66
C PRO A 301 23.44 -3.86 11.49
N THR A 302 23.83 -3.45 10.28
CA THR A 302 23.20 -3.87 9.04
C THR A 302 23.64 -5.29 8.67
N LEU A 303 22.67 -6.16 8.41
CA LEU A 303 22.90 -7.50 7.87
C LEU A 303 23.43 -7.46 6.43
N ASN A 304 24.35 -8.35 6.14
CA ASN A 304 24.86 -8.58 4.80
C ASN A 304 23.93 -9.52 4.03
N LEU A 305 22.88 -8.98 3.42
CA LEU A 305 21.88 -9.75 2.67
C LEU A 305 22.43 -10.40 1.39
N LYS A 306 23.71 -10.17 1.04
CA LYS A 306 24.39 -10.93 -0.02
C LYS A 306 24.97 -12.25 0.48
N ASN A 307 25.14 -12.41 1.79
CA ASN A 307 25.64 -13.65 2.39
C ASN A 307 24.54 -14.73 2.37
N PRO A 308 24.78 -15.90 1.74
CA PRO A 308 23.80 -16.98 1.65
C PRO A 308 23.36 -17.55 3.01
N GLU A 309 24.23 -17.52 4.03
CA GLU A 309 23.88 -17.99 5.37
C GLU A 309 22.87 -17.04 6.03
N VAL A 310 23.04 -15.71 5.86
CA VAL A 310 22.08 -14.69 6.33
C VAL A 310 20.74 -14.87 5.65
N GLN A 311 20.73 -15.05 4.31
CA GLN A 311 19.51 -15.31 3.56
C GLN A 311 18.80 -16.56 4.05
N THR A 312 19.55 -17.65 4.24
CA THR A 312 19.03 -18.92 4.75
C THR A 312 18.44 -18.76 6.14
N TYR A 313 19.15 -18.12 7.06
CA TYR A 313 18.68 -17.86 8.42
C TYR A 313 17.35 -17.09 8.44
N LEU A 314 17.28 -15.98 7.71
CA LEU A 314 16.07 -15.15 7.66
C LEU A 314 14.88 -15.89 7.03
N ILE A 315 15.11 -16.61 5.93
CA ILE A 315 14.07 -17.40 5.27
C ILE A 315 13.57 -18.50 6.20
N GLN A 316 14.45 -19.22 6.89
CA GLN A 316 14.06 -20.28 7.82
C GLN A 316 13.29 -19.71 9.03
N ALA A 317 13.69 -18.56 9.55
CA ALA A 317 12.97 -17.91 10.62
C ALA A 317 11.53 -17.56 10.20
N ILE A 318 11.34 -16.99 9.02
CA ILE A 318 10.00 -16.66 8.52
C ILE A 318 9.18 -17.94 8.26
N LYS A 319 9.79 -18.96 7.63
CA LYS A 319 9.14 -20.25 7.42
C LYS A 319 8.65 -20.87 8.73
N TYR A 320 9.45 -20.79 9.79
CA TYR A 320 9.08 -21.25 11.12
C TYR A 320 7.76 -20.60 11.60
N TRP A 321 7.59 -19.29 11.43
CA TRP A 321 6.36 -18.58 11.82
C TRP A 321 5.16 -18.96 10.97
N VAL A 322 5.37 -19.20 9.67
CA VAL A 322 4.29 -19.65 8.77
C VAL A 322 3.85 -21.07 9.10
N GLU A 323 4.79 -21.98 9.33
CA GLU A 323 4.52 -23.41 9.56
C GLU A 323 3.89 -23.70 10.94
N HIS A 324 4.39 -23.01 11.99
CA HIS A 324 3.99 -23.33 13.37
C HIS A 324 2.82 -22.47 13.88
N PHE A 325 2.65 -21.27 13.31
CA PHE A 325 1.67 -20.30 13.79
C PHE A 325 0.66 -19.88 12.72
N GLU A 326 0.83 -20.32 11.47
CA GLU A 326 -0.10 -20.09 10.37
C GLU A 326 -0.38 -18.60 10.08
N ILE A 327 0.60 -17.71 10.32
CA ILE A 327 0.46 -16.29 9.99
C ILE A 327 0.09 -16.12 8.50
N ASP A 328 -0.70 -15.08 8.20
CA ASP A 328 -1.25 -14.87 6.85
C ASP A 328 -0.39 -13.97 5.98
N GLY A 329 0.54 -13.24 6.57
CA GLY A 329 1.43 -12.37 5.83
C GLY A 329 2.49 -11.67 6.66
N LEU A 330 3.30 -10.87 5.97
CA LEU A 330 4.34 -10.04 6.54
C LEU A 330 4.32 -8.64 5.92
N ILE A 331 4.62 -7.64 6.75
CA ILE A 331 5.04 -6.32 6.30
C ILE A 331 6.52 -6.18 6.63
N LEU A 332 7.35 -6.03 5.60
CA LEU A 332 8.79 -5.82 5.76
C LEU A 332 9.09 -4.33 5.81
N ASP A 333 9.44 -3.85 6.99
CA ASP A 333 9.92 -2.48 7.18
C ASP A 333 11.29 -2.29 6.48
N HIS A 334 11.58 -1.07 6.03
CA HIS A 334 12.80 -0.73 5.28
C HIS A 334 13.00 -1.59 4.02
N ALA A 335 11.94 -1.84 3.26
CA ALA A 335 11.99 -2.65 2.04
C ALA A 335 13.00 -2.13 1.00
N ASP A 336 13.30 -0.83 1.00
CA ASP A 336 14.33 -0.19 0.18
C ASP A 336 15.77 -0.58 0.55
N LYS A 337 16.00 -1.13 1.74
CA LYS A 337 17.31 -1.63 2.20
C LYS A 337 17.52 -3.11 1.88
N LEU A 338 16.45 -3.82 1.47
CA LEU A 338 16.53 -5.23 1.10
C LEU A 338 17.00 -5.36 -0.36
N SER A 339 17.89 -6.34 -0.63
CA SER A 339 18.26 -6.61 -2.01
C SER A 339 17.09 -7.29 -2.74
N ARG A 340 16.91 -6.96 -4.00
CA ARG A 340 15.86 -7.51 -4.84
C ARG A 340 15.95 -9.03 -4.94
N GLU A 341 17.17 -9.54 -5.11
CA GLU A 341 17.44 -10.98 -5.20
C GLU A 341 16.98 -11.71 -3.92
N PHE A 342 17.22 -11.10 -2.76
CA PHE A 342 16.76 -11.66 -1.48
C PHE A 342 15.23 -11.67 -1.38
N VAL A 343 14.57 -10.55 -1.72
CA VAL A 343 13.10 -10.46 -1.65
C VAL A 343 12.45 -11.45 -2.62
N HIS A 344 13.00 -11.58 -3.84
CA HIS A 344 12.54 -12.57 -4.82
C HIS A 344 12.68 -14.01 -4.30
N LEU A 345 13.83 -14.35 -3.71
CA LEU A 345 14.07 -15.65 -3.11
C LEU A 345 13.12 -15.94 -1.95
N LEU A 346 12.91 -14.96 -1.08
CA LEU A 346 11.97 -15.02 0.04
C LEU A 346 10.54 -15.26 -0.45
N ASN A 347 10.03 -14.41 -1.35
CA ASN A 347 8.67 -14.52 -1.89
C ASN A 347 8.43 -15.88 -2.53
N ARG A 348 9.36 -16.34 -3.37
CA ARG A 348 9.27 -17.67 -4.00
C ARG A 348 9.17 -18.82 -2.98
N ASN A 349 9.93 -18.74 -1.87
CA ASN A 349 9.85 -19.74 -0.82
C ASN A 349 8.50 -19.71 -0.10
N LEU A 350 8.02 -18.50 0.24
CA LEU A 350 6.75 -18.31 0.94
C LEU A 350 5.55 -18.76 0.10
N LYS A 351 5.51 -18.39 -1.18
CA LYS A 351 4.42 -18.79 -2.08
C LYS A 351 4.40 -20.31 -2.37
N LYS A 352 5.52 -21.01 -2.26
CA LYS A 352 5.54 -22.48 -2.33
C LYS A 352 4.88 -23.12 -1.11
N MET A 353 5.00 -22.49 0.08
CA MET A 353 4.43 -23.01 1.31
C MET A 353 2.95 -22.64 1.45
N LYS A 354 2.63 -21.37 1.24
CA LYS A 354 1.31 -20.78 1.38
C LYS A 354 1.06 -19.86 0.17
N PRO A 355 0.44 -20.37 -0.91
CA PRO A 355 0.25 -19.61 -2.16
C PRO A 355 -0.47 -18.27 -1.97
N ASP A 356 -1.36 -18.18 -0.99
CA ASP A 356 -2.12 -16.99 -0.62
C ASP A 356 -1.46 -16.16 0.50
N PHE A 357 -0.18 -16.39 0.80
CA PHE A 357 0.59 -15.58 1.76
C PHE A 357 0.73 -14.15 1.25
N TYR A 358 0.51 -13.16 2.13
CA TYR A 358 0.55 -11.75 1.77
C TYR A 358 1.89 -11.10 2.20
N LEU A 359 2.72 -10.74 1.22
CA LEU A 359 4.03 -10.11 1.44
C LEU A 359 4.01 -8.65 1.02
N VAL A 360 4.16 -7.75 1.98
CA VAL A 360 4.11 -6.29 1.79
C VAL A 360 5.46 -5.66 2.09
N GLY A 361 5.89 -4.73 1.24
CA GLY A 361 7.02 -3.86 1.53
C GLY A 361 6.55 -2.54 2.14
N LYS A 362 7.28 -2.03 3.13
CA LYS A 362 7.17 -0.65 3.59
C LYS A 362 8.50 0.06 3.35
N SER A 363 8.45 1.21 2.66
CA SER A 363 9.63 2.03 2.38
C SER A 363 9.34 3.47 2.77
N GLU A 364 10.32 4.14 3.35
CA GLU A 364 10.26 5.58 3.63
C GLU A 364 10.34 6.42 2.35
N MET A 365 10.95 5.86 1.31
CA MET A 365 10.99 6.48 0.00
C MET A 365 9.78 6.03 -0.82
N SER A 366 9.05 6.95 -1.42
CA SER A 366 7.94 6.68 -2.36
C SER A 366 8.42 6.01 -3.67
N ASN A 367 9.31 5.03 -3.55
CA ASN A 367 9.97 4.41 -4.69
C ASN A 367 9.16 3.20 -5.17
N THR A 368 8.25 3.45 -6.10
CA THR A 368 7.49 2.41 -6.83
C THR A 368 8.39 1.43 -7.59
N SER A 369 9.64 1.79 -7.85
CA SER A 369 10.61 0.95 -8.58
C SER A 369 10.95 -0.38 -7.85
N VAL A 370 10.80 -0.44 -6.52
CA VAL A 370 11.06 -1.66 -5.73
C VAL A 370 9.97 -2.72 -5.95
N VAL A 371 8.77 -2.32 -6.39
CA VAL A 371 7.59 -3.21 -6.57
C VAL A 371 7.43 -3.71 -7.99
N GLN A 372 8.13 -3.10 -8.95
CA GLN A 372 7.84 -3.24 -10.38
C GLN A 372 7.91 -4.65 -10.96
N LEU A 373 8.32 -5.68 -10.23
CA LEU A 373 8.58 -6.99 -10.82
C LEU A 373 8.12 -8.20 -10.00
N GLY A 374 7.08 -8.05 -9.15
CA GLY A 374 6.45 -9.22 -8.51
C GLY A 374 7.22 -9.78 -7.32
N ASP A 375 8.13 -8.99 -6.73
CA ASP A 375 8.88 -9.41 -5.55
C ASP A 375 8.04 -9.25 -4.26
N PHE A 376 7.19 -8.21 -4.20
CA PHE A 376 6.15 -8.02 -3.18
C PHE A 376 4.75 -8.15 -3.79
N ASP A 377 3.77 -8.55 -2.98
CA ASP A 377 2.36 -8.50 -3.38
C ASP A 377 1.82 -7.07 -3.35
N ALA A 378 2.36 -6.23 -2.48
CA ALA A 378 1.98 -4.83 -2.33
C ALA A 378 3.07 -4.01 -1.64
N MET A 379 2.90 -2.68 -1.70
CA MET A 379 3.58 -1.73 -0.82
C MET A 379 2.56 -1.03 0.08
N THR A 380 3.03 -0.43 1.18
CA THR A 380 2.23 0.55 1.90
C THR A 380 2.13 1.84 1.09
N ASP A 381 0.98 2.52 1.18
CA ASP A 381 0.75 3.80 0.49
C ASP A 381 0.72 4.95 1.51
N ASP A 382 1.90 5.39 1.90
CA ASP A 382 2.07 6.48 2.86
C ASP A 382 2.00 7.87 2.18
N ALA A 383 2.11 7.92 0.85
CA ALA A 383 2.08 9.16 0.07
C ALA A 383 0.66 9.78 -0.03
N LEU A 384 -0.38 8.95 -0.03
CA LEU A 384 -1.77 9.40 -0.15
C LEU A 384 -2.16 10.40 0.95
N GLY A 385 -1.78 10.12 2.19
CA GLY A 385 -2.09 11.00 3.33
C GLY A 385 -1.53 12.41 3.15
N ASN A 386 -0.29 12.54 2.69
CA ASN A 386 0.35 13.83 2.42
C ASN A 386 -0.35 14.57 1.26
N LEU A 387 -0.69 13.85 0.20
CA LEU A 387 -1.37 14.44 -0.96
C LEU A 387 -2.75 14.98 -0.58
N LEU A 388 -3.54 14.21 0.17
CA LEU A 388 -4.86 14.63 0.67
C LEU A 388 -4.76 15.85 1.59
N LEU A 389 -3.79 15.89 2.50
CA LEU A 389 -3.61 17.03 3.41
C LEU A 389 -3.15 18.29 2.68
N ASN A 390 -2.26 18.17 1.72
CA ASN A 390 -1.84 19.30 0.89
C ASN A 390 -3.02 19.95 0.13
N PHE A 391 -3.96 19.15 -0.33
CA PHE A 391 -5.17 19.63 -0.99
C PHE A 391 -6.23 20.09 0.02
N ALA A 392 -6.68 19.19 0.90
CA ALA A 392 -7.89 19.39 1.70
C ALA A 392 -7.69 20.38 2.88
N ARG A 393 -6.54 20.29 3.55
CA ARG A 393 -6.22 21.07 4.75
C ARG A 393 -5.41 22.32 4.45
N ASP A 394 -4.27 22.13 3.76
CA ASP A 394 -3.25 23.19 3.65
C ASP A 394 -3.46 24.10 2.43
N LYS A 395 -4.33 23.69 1.51
CA LYS A 395 -4.61 24.43 0.26
C LYS A 395 -3.36 24.74 -0.56
N LYS A 396 -2.34 23.88 -0.45
CA LYS A 396 -1.07 24.04 -1.20
C LYS A 396 -1.20 23.70 -2.69
N ILE A 397 -2.20 22.91 -3.04
CA ILE A 397 -2.50 22.50 -4.41
C ILE A 397 -4.00 22.67 -4.69
N ALA A 398 -4.34 23.04 -5.92
CA ALA A 398 -5.73 23.14 -6.39
C ALA A 398 -6.33 21.75 -6.65
N ALA A 399 -7.66 21.65 -6.80
CA ALA A 399 -8.36 20.40 -7.09
C ALA A 399 -7.88 19.73 -8.39
N SER A 400 -7.59 20.52 -9.42
CA SER A 400 -7.03 20.03 -10.68
C SER A 400 -5.65 19.42 -10.51
N GLU A 401 -4.76 20.05 -9.74
CA GLU A 401 -3.43 19.51 -9.45
C GLU A 401 -3.50 18.27 -8.56
N PHE A 402 -4.40 18.25 -7.55
CA PHE A 402 -4.68 17.06 -6.74
C PHE A 402 -5.13 15.89 -7.62
N LYS A 403 -6.08 16.14 -8.56
CA LYS A 403 -6.51 15.14 -9.54
C LYS A 403 -5.33 14.56 -10.31
N TYR A 404 -4.44 15.41 -10.83
CA TYR A 404 -3.31 14.96 -11.63
C TYR A 404 -2.30 14.15 -10.81
N GLN A 405 -1.97 14.61 -9.59
CA GLN A 405 -1.02 13.89 -8.73
C GLN A 405 -1.57 12.55 -8.26
N LEU A 406 -2.85 12.48 -7.88
CA LEU A 406 -3.49 11.21 -7.52
C LEU A 406 -3.57 10.25 -8.71
N SER A 407 -3.96 10.74 -9.90
CA SER A 407 -3.97 9.93 -11.11
C SER A 407 -2.59 9.35 -11.41
N ARG A 408 -1.52 10.15 -11.29
CA ARG A 408 -0.14 9.70 -11.44
C ARG A 408 0.25 8.61 -10.43
N GLN A 409 -0.12 8.78 -9.15
CA GLN A 409 0.11 7.74 -8.14
C GLN A 409 -0.63 6.44 -8.48
N MET A 410 -1.86 6.53 -8.97
CA MET A 410 -2.65 5.35 -9.36
C MET A 410 -2.07 4.64 -10.58
N LEU A 411 -1.58 5.40 -11.56
CA LEU A 411 -0.94 4.86 -12.78
C LEU A 411 0.42 4.20 -12.52
N ALA A 412 1.16 4.69 -11.53
CA ALA A 412 2.46 4.12 -11.15
C ALA A 412 2.34 2.73 -10.50
N GLN A 413 1.13 2.25 -10.24
CA GLN A 413 0.86 0.94 -9.67
C GLN A 413 0.20 0.04 -10.71
N ASN A 414 0.76 -1.15 -10.92
CA ASN A 414 0.09 -2.21 -11.68
C ASN A 414 -1.35 -2.40 -11.15
N THR A 415 -2.32 -2.53 -12.04
CA THR A 415 -3.74 -2.66 -11.68
C THR A 415 -4.00 -3.80 -10.69
N LYS A 416 -3.29 -4.92 -10.84
CA LYS A 416 -3.39 -6.07 -9.95
C LYS A 416 -2.84 -5.77 -8.55
N LEU A 417 -1.65 -5.18 -8.46
CA LEU A 417 -1.02 -4.79 -7.19
C LEU A 417 -1.82 -3.70 -6.48
N SER A 418 -2.40 -2.75 -7.24
CA SER A 418 -3.22 -1.68 -6.68
C SER A 418 -4.44 -2.17 -5.91
N ARG A 419 -4.96 -3.38 -6.23
CA ARG A 419 -6.11 -3.98 -5.53
C ARG A 419 -5.80 -4.41 -4.11
N VAL A 420 -4.54 -4.75 -3.84
CA VAL A 420 -4.07 -5.26 -2.53
C VAL A 420 -3.09 -4.32 -1.84
N THR A 421 -2.81 -3.13 -2.40
CA THR A 421 -2.01 -2.09 -1.73
C THR A 421 -2.60 -1.78 -0.36
N LEU A 422 -1.77 -1.81 0.67
CA LEU A 422 -2.18 -1.46 2.03
C LEU A 422 -2.20 0.07 2.16
N ARG A 423 -3.40 0.64 2.21
CA ARG A 423 -3.61 2.09 2.27
C ARG A 423 -3.84 2.57 3.68
N THR A 424 -3.08 3.57 4.09
CA THR A 424 -3.24 4.20 5.39
C THR A 424 -3.04 5.71 5.28
N LEU A 425 -3.61 6.48 6.21
CA LEU A 425 -3.37 7.92 6.34
C LEU A 425 -2.38 8.26 7.44
N ASP A 426 -2.19 7.34 8.37
CA ASP A 426 -1.17 7.35 9.40
C ASP A 426 -0.72 5.90 9.70
N ASP A 427 0.38 5.77 10.41
CA ASP A 427 0.88 4.48 10.85
C ASP A 427 1.60 4.58 12.21
N LEU A 428 2.25 3.49 12.62
CA LEU A 428 2.96 3.44 13.91
C LEU A 428 4.22 4.34 13.96
N THR A 429 4.64 4.92 12.84
CA THR A 429 5.87 5.75 12.75
C THR A 429 5.60 7.21 12.37
N SER A 430 4.36 7.55 12.01
CA SER A 430 3.96 8.90 11.59
C SER A 430 3.00 9.56 12.58
N SER A 431 2.86 10.89 12.52
CA SER A 431 1.85 11.62 13.31
C SER A 431 0.44 11.08 13.04
N ARG A 432 -0.37 11.01 14.09
CA ARG A 432 -1.76 10.51 14.01
C ARG A 432 -2.60 11.36 13.07
N ILE A 433 -3.50 10.71 12.35
CA ILE A 433 -4.33 11.40 11.35
C ILE A 433 -5.15 12.54 11.94
N LEU A 434 -5.66 12.41 13.17
CA LEU A 434 -6.41 13.49 13.83
C LEU A 434 -5.50 14.70 14.08
N MET A 435 -4.29 14.51 14.60
CA MET A 435 -3.29 15.57 14.75
C MET A 435 -2.95 16.21 13.42
N ARG A 436 -2.72 15.38 12.38
CA ARG A 436 -2.48 15.87 11.02
C ARG A 436 -3.65 16.67 10.46
N CYS A 437 -4.88 16.41 10.91
CA CYS A 437 -6.08 17.19 10.61
C CYS A 437 -6.26 18.42 11.52
N ARG A 438 -5.29 18.76 12.40
CA ARG A 438 -5.39 19.84 13.40
C ARG A 438 -6.63 19.66 14.28
N GLU A 439 -6.82 18.48 14.82
CA GLU A 439 -7.94 18.06 15.68
C GLU A 439 -9.33 18.20 15.03
N ASN A 440 -9.38 18.40 13.71
CA ASN A 440 -10.64 18.50 12.98
C ASN A 440 -11.19 17.12 12.61
N LYS A 441 -12.11 16.60 13.43
CA LYS A 441 -12.75 15.29 13.25
C LYS A 441 -13.59 15.21 11.95
N ALA A 442 -14.16 16.33 11.47
CA ALA A 442 -14.93 16.34 10.22
C ALA A 442 -14.00 16.14 9.01
N LEU A 443 -12.87 16.84 8.97
CA LEU A 443 -11.85 16.65 7.95
C LEU A 443 -11.31 15.21 8.00
N MET A 444 -10.94 14.72 9.17
CA MET A 444 -10.44 13.35 9.34
C MET A 444 -11.41 12.30 8.77
N ARG A 445 -12.71 12.41 9.09
CA ARG A 445 -13.73 11.49 8.54
C ARG A 445 -13.81 11.56 7.01
N SER A 446 -13.72 12.76 6.43
CA SER A 446 -13.73 12.93 4.97
C SER A 446 -12.49 12.30 4.32
N LEU A 447 -11.30 12.49 4.89
CA LEU A 447 -10.07 11.89 4.37
C LEU A 447 -10.10 10.36 4.46
N LEU A 448 -10.55 9.81 5.60
CA LEU A 448 -10.73 8.36 5.76
C LEU A 448 -11.72 7.81 4.73
N THR A 449 -12.87 8.48 4.55
CA THR A 449 -13.87 8.06 3.55
C THR A 449 -13.29 8.07 2.13
N PHE A 450 -12.54 9.12 1.80
CA PHE A 450 -11.87 9.21 0.51
C PHE A 450 -10.92 8.02 0.28
N MET A 451 -10.06 7.72 1.25
CA MET A 451 -9.14 6.58 1.20
C MET A 451 -9.88 5.25 1.02
N TYR A 452 -10.99 5.04 1.74
CA TYR A 452 -11.79 3.80 1.67
C TYR A 452 -12.46 3.58 0.31
N LEU A 453 -12.67 4.63 -0.48
CA LEU A 453 -13.24 4.54 -1.83
C LEU A 453 -12.20 4.20 -2.91
N LEU A 454 -10.92 4.29 -2.62
CA LEU A 454 -9.85 3.94 -3.56
C LEU A 454 -9.65 2.42 -3.67
N LYS A 455 -8.97 1.98 -4.74
CA LYS A 455 -8.43 0.61 -4.83
C LYS A 455 -7.43 0.38 -3.70
N GLY A 456 -7.24 -0.85 -3.29
CA GLY A 456 -6.37 -1.25 -2.19
C GLY A 456 -7.17 -1.73 -0.98
N SER A 457 -6.48 -2.10 0.08
CA SER A 457 -7.06 -2.57 1.32
C SER A 457 -6.81 -1.52 2.42
N PRO A 458 -7.86 -0.91 2.99
CA PRO A 458 -7.69 0.18 3.94
C PRO A 458 -7.19 -0.33 5.29
N ALA A 459 -6.31 0.44 5.90
CA ALA A 459 -5.78 0.20 7.24
C ALA A 459 -5.97 1.44 8.11
N ILE A 460 -6.39 1.23 9.35
CA ILE A 460 -6.42 2.25 10.39
C ILE A 460 -5.50 1.86 11.55
N THR A 461 -4.91 2.83 12.19
CA THR A 461 -4.05 2.62 13.36
C THR A 461 -4.92 2.57 14.61
N TYR A 462 -4.58 1.72 15.58
CA TYR A 462 -5.31 1.56 16.83
C TYR A 462 -5.64 2.92 17.47
N GLY A 463 -6.84 3.06 18.03
CA GLY A 463 -7.30 4.29 18.64
C GLY A 463 -7.77 5.40 17.68
N THR A 464 -7.70 5.19 16.35
CA THR A 464 -8.28 6.11 15.37
C THR A 464 -9.79 6.26 15.59
N GLU A 465 -10.47 5.19 15.95
CA GLU A 465 -11.90 5.15 16.28
C GLU A 465 -12.25 5.84 17.59
N LEU A 466 -11.26 6.06 18.47
CA LEU A 466 -11.41 6.81 19.71
C LEU A 466 -10.97 8.28 19.57
N GLY A 467 -10.43 8.66 18.40
CA GLY A 467 -9.89 9.98 18.18
C GLY A 467 -8.56 10.22 18.86
N LEU A 468 -7.72 9.17 19.00
CA LEU A 468 -6.36 9.35 19.52
C LEU A 468 -5.56 10.26 18.61
N SER A 469 -4.88 11.22 19.24
CA SER A 469 -4.02 12.22 18.62
C SER A 469 -2.57 12.03 19.07
N GLY A 470 -1.63 12.61 18.37
CA GLY A 470 -0.21 12.57 18.72
C GLY A 470 0.65 13.01 17.55
N HIS A 471 1.75 13.71 17.89
CA HIS A 471 2.76 14.17 16.94
C HIS A 471 3.60 13.01 16.42
N ASP A 472 4.80 13.30 15.94
CA ASP A 472 5.73 12.31 15.43
C ASP A 472 6.15 11.28 16.48
N PHE A 473 6.68 10.15 15.99
CA PHE A 473 7.20 9.08 16.83
C PHE A 473 8.20 9.63 17.89
N PRO A 474 8.08 9.20 19.15
CA PRO A 474 7.15 8.18 19.67
C PRO A 474 5.86 8.75 20.30
N SER A 475 5.62 10.07 20.29
CA SER A 475 4.45 10.69 20.93
C SER A 475 3.11 10.33 20.25
N ASN A 476 3.17 9.84 19.01
CA ASN A 476 2.04 9.28 18.28
C ASN A 476 1.54 7.94 18.87
N LEU A 477 2.33 7.29 19.72
CA LEU A 477 2.03 5.99 20.32
C LEU A 477 1.47 6.12 21.74
N ALA A 478 0.40 6.88 21.91
CA ALA A 478 -0.38 6.91 23.15
C ALA A 478 -1.01 5.53 23.43
N GLY A 479 -1.18 5.19 24.71
CA GLY A 479 -1.90 3.98 25.10
C GLY A 479 -3.39 4.07 24.77
N MET A 480 -4.01 2.94 24.49
CA MET A 480 -5.46 2.86 24.35
C MET A 480 -6.13 3.12 25.70
N ASP A 481 -7.10 4.03 25.72
CA ASP A 481 -7.99 4.18 26.87
C ASP A 481 -9.21 3.27 26.68
N TRP A 482 -9.31 2.26 27.53
CA TRP A 482 -10.43 1.32 27.54
C TRP A 482 -11.58 1.77 28.43
N ASN A 483 -11.48 2.92 29.08
CA ASN A 483 -12.57 3.48 29.88
C ASN A 483 -13.68 4.00 28.94
N GLN A 484 -14.87 3.41 29.05
CA GLN A 484 -15.99 3.71 28.13
C GLN A 484 -16.52 5.16 28.28
N GLU A 485 -16.33 5.80 29.43
CA GLU A 485 -16.81 7.15 29.67
C GLU A 485 -16.05 8.20 28.85
N ASP A 486 -14.82 7.91 28.48
CA ASP A 486 -13.93 8.83 27.75
C ASP A 486 -13.91 8.59 26.23
N GLN A 487 -14.65 7.60 25.72
CA GLN A 487 -14.62 7.19 24.32
C GLN A 487 -15.47 8.09 23.41
N ASP A 488 -14.96 8.37 22.19
CA ASP A 488 -15.72 9.10 21.15
C ASP A 488 -16.71 8.17 20.42
N ASP A 489 -17.87 7.98 21.02
CA ASP A 489 -18.94 7.17 20.44
C ASP A 489 -19.33 7.56 19.00
N LYS A 490 -19.23 8.83 18.65
CA LYS A 490 -19.56 9.31 17.30
C LYS A 490 -18.50 8.86 16.29
N MET A 491 -17.24 8.93 16.67
CA MET A 491 -16.14 8.49 15.83
C MET A 491 -16.14 6.95 15.69
N MET A 492 -16.32 6.24 16.78
CA MET A 492 -16.41 4.77 16.78
C MET A 492 -17.55 4.29 15.88
N ARG A 493 -18.76 4.85 16.01
CA ARG A 493 -19.90 4.52 15.12
C ARG A 493 -19.60 4.84 13.66
N PHE A 494 -18.95 5.98 13.39
CA PHE A 494 -18.56 6.34 12.03
C PHE A 494 -17.58 5.32 11.44
N ILE A 495 -16.51 4.94 12.15
CA ILE A 495 -15.53 3.94 11.71
C ILE A 495 -16.19 2.59 11.47
N LYS A 496 -17.08 2.14 12.36
CA LYS A 496 -17.85 0.90 12.18
C LYS A 496 -18.70 0.91 10.90
N VAL A 497 -19.38 2.02 10.63
CA VAL A 497 -20.19 2.19 9.40
C VAL A 497 -19.29 2.17 8.17
N LEU A 498 -18.14 2.86 8.21
CA LEU A 498 -17.20 2.93 7.12
C LEU A 498 -16.55 1.57 6.81
N ASN A 499 -16.17 0.81 7.85
CA ASN A 499 -15.63 -0.54 7.70
C ASN A 499 -16.66 -1.48 7.07
N ASN A 500 -17.90 -1.48 7.55
CA ASN A 500 -18.98 -2.29 6.99
C ASN A 500 -19.29 -1.89 5.54
N PHE A 501 -19.31 -0.59 5.24
CA PHE A 501 -19.46 -0.12 3.86
C PHE A 501 -18.37 -0.69 2.95
N ARG A 502 -17.10 -0.65 3.38
CA ARG A 502 -15.99 -1.23 2.62
C ARG A 502 -16.17 -2.72 2.36
N LEU A 503 -16.48 -3.48 3.40
CA LEU A 503 -16.67 -4.93 3.30
C LEU A 503 -17.84 -5.32 2.39
N GLN A 504 -18.95 -4.59 2.44
CA GLN A 504 -20.13 -4.84 1.58
C GLN A 504 -19.88 -4.46 0.11
N ASN A 505 -18.99 -3.50 -0.14
CA ASN A 505 -18.71 -2.96 -1.46
C ASN A 505 -17.32 -3.33 -2.00
N TYR A 506 -16.64 -4.32 -1.41
CA TYR A 506 -15.25 -4.64 -1.75
C TYR A 506 -15.03 -4.88 -3.25
N LYS A 507 -15.95 -5.56 -3.95
CA LYS A 507 -15.81 -5.85 -5.39
C LYS A 507 -15.73 -4.58 -6.23
N ILE A 508 -16.68 -3.67 -6.07
CA ILE A 508 -16.67 -2.42 -6.84
C ILE A 508 -15.50 -1.51 -6.43
N LEU A 509 -15.06 -1.57 -5.18
CA LEU A 509 -13.96 -0.74 -4.66
C LEU A 509 -12.57 -1.30 -4.98
N SER A 510 -12.41 -2.62 -5.12
CA SER A 510 -11.12 -3.24 -5.47
C SER A 510 -10.95 -3.46 -6.97
N GLU A 511 -12.01 -3.86 -7.67
CA GLU A 511 -11.95 -4.28 -9.08
C GLU A 511 -12.57 -3.26 -10.04
N GLY A 512 -13.45 -2.38 -9.54
CA GLY A 512 -14.16 -1.42 -10.38
C GLY A 512 -13.25 -0.36 -10.99
N SER A 513 -13.68 0.23 -12.10
CA SER A 513 -13.03 1.40 -12.70
C SER A 513 -13.11 2.61 -11.76
N PHE A 514 -12.19 3.53 -11.95
CA PHE A 514 -12.19 4.83 -11.30
C PHE A 514 -12.28 5.91 -12.39
N GLU A 515 -13.29 6.76 -12.32
CA GLU A 515 -13.50 7.83 -13.29
C GLU A 515 -13.66 9.15 -12.54
N TRP A 516 -12.87 10.15 -12.86
CA TRP A 516 -13.07 11.49 -12.31
C TRP A 516 -14.38 12.09 -12.81
N GLY A 517 -15.13 12.65 -11.88
CA GLY A 517 -16.29 13.49 -12.18
C GLY A 517 -15.92 14.97 -12.26
N GLN A 518 -16.85 15.82 -11.91
CA GLN A 518 -16.61 17.27 -11.82
C GLN A 518 -15.68 17.60 -10.67
N ILE A 519 -14.79 18.56 -10.90
CA ILE A 519 -13.88 19.15 -9.92
C ILE A 519 -13.95 20.65 -10.03
N SER A 520 -13.58 21.37 -8.98
CA SER A 520 -13.51 22.83 -9.01
C SER A 520 -12.36 23.35 -8.19
N ASP A 521 -11.51 24.11 -8.82
CA ASP A 521 -10.41 24.82 -8.16
C ASP A 521 -10.91 26.01 -7.32
N SER A 522 -12.01 26.64 -7.74
CA SER A 522 -12.58 27.79 -7.05
C SER A 522 -13.35 27.44 -5.77
N TYR A 523 -13.89 26.21 -5.73
CA TYR A 523 -14.69 25.73 -4.59
C TYR A 523 -14.01 24.58 -3.84
N ASP A 524 -12.81 24.16 -4.25
CA ASP A 524 -12.04 23.07 -3.63
C ASP A 524 -12.84 21.77 -3.45
N TYR A 525 -13.60 21.37 -4.47
CA TYR A 525 -14.31 20.12 -4.45
C TYR A 525 -13.82 19.15 -5.52
N VAL A 526 -13.99 17.88 -5.23
CA VAL A 526 -13.69 16.79 -6.15
C VAL A 526 -14.81 15.77 -6.15
N SER A 527 -15.10 15.21 -7.34
CA SER A 527 -15.99 14.07 -7.46
C SER A 527 -15.40 12.99 -8.34
N PHE A 528 -15.83 11.76 -8.14
CA PHE A 528 -15.45 10.61 -8.94
C PHE A 528 -16.52 9.51 -8.88
N ILE A 529 -16.42 8.57 -9.81
CA ILE A 529 -17.31 7.44 -9.93
C ILE A 529 -16.49 6.16 -9.83
N ARG A 530 -16.98 5.20 -9.05
CA ARG A 530 -16.52 3.82 -9.07
C ARG A 530 -17.57 3.01 -9.82
N ARG A 531 -17.16 2.22 -10.82
CA ARG A 531 -18.07 1.44 -11.63
C ARG A 531 -17.62 -0.01 -11.74
N LYS A 532 -18.55 -0.95 -11.53
CA LYS A 532 -18.35 -2.36 -11.82
C LYS A 532 -19.67 -2.98 -12.26
N ASP A 533 -19.66 -3.61 -13.41
CA ASP A 533 -20.85 -4.17 -14.04
C ASP A 533 -21.97 -3.11 -14.18
N LYS A 534 -23.14 -3.34 -13.61
CA LYS A 534 -24.26 -2.40 -13.61
C LYS A 534 -24.25 -1.43 -12.43
N ARG A 535 -23.37 -1.62 -11.43
CA ARG A 535 -23.32 -0.79 -10.22
C ARG A 535 -22.43 0.43 -10.41
N ARG A 536 -22.86 1.56 -9.86
CA ARG A 536 -22.11 2.82 -9.84
C ARG A 536 -22.19 3.43 -8.45
N LEU A 537 -21.03 3.79 -7.92
CA LEU A 537 -20.93 4.62 -6.71
C LEU A 537 -20.38 5.98 -7.13
N PHE A 538 -21.18 7.01 -6.97
CA PHE A 538 -20.75 8.39 -7.14
C PHE A 538 -20.34 8.95 -5.81
N ALA A 539 -19.18 9.62 -5.75
CA ALA A 539 -18.64 10.28 -4.57
C ALA A 539 -18.37 11.75 -4.87
N LEU A 540 -18.79 12.63 -3.98
CA LEU A 540 -18.53 14.07 -4.02
C LEU A 540 -18.02 14.51 -2.66
N PHE A 541 -16.88 15.22 -2.63
CA PHE A 541 -16.23 15.75 -1.43
C PHE A 541 -16.06 17.25 -1.55
N ASN A 542 -16.51 17.96 -0.54
CA ASN A 542 -16.30 19.40 -0.38
C ASN A 542 -15.20 19.67 0.64
N PHE A 543 -14.05 20.11 0.19
CA PHE A 543 -12.98 20.57 1.05
C PHE A 543 -12.92 22.11 1.16
N GLY A 544 -13.70 22.83 0.36
CA GLY A 544 -13.83 24.29 0.40
C GLY A 544 -14.63 24.81 1.61
N TYR A 545 -14.60 26.12 1.80
CA TYR A 545 -15.32 26.78 2.89
C TYR A 545 -16.81 26.96 2.59
N ASN A 546 -17.16 27.09 1.30
CA ASN A 546 -18.54 27.35 0.87
C ASN A 546 -19.30 26.06 0.67
N GLY A 547 -20.62 26.10 0.91
CA GLY A 547 -21.50 24.98 0.58
C GLY A 547 -21.55 24.71 -0.92
N ILE A 548 -21.64 23.44 -1.29
CA ILE A 548 -21.73 22.98 -2.68
C ILE A 548 -23.08 22.34 -2.90
N LYS A 549 -23.83 22.88 -3.87
CA LYS A 549 -25.08 22.27 -4.31
C LYS A 549 -24.82 21.08 -5.21
N PHE A 550 -25.56 20.00 -5.00
CA PHE A 550 -25.54 18.81 -5.85
C PHE A 550 -26.96 18.38 -6.17
N VAL A 551 -27.11 17.72 -7.30
CA VAL A 551 -28.42 17.19 -7.72
C VAL A 551 -28.43 15.68 -7.47
N LEU A 552 -29.41 15.23 -6.68
CA LEU A 552 -29.62 13.80 -6.47
C LEU A 552 -30.30 13.22 -7.73
N PRO A 553 -29.66 12.27 -8.46
CA PRO A 553 -30.31 11.64 -9.60
C PRO A 553 -31.58 10.88 -9.19
N LYS A 554 -32.58 10.84 -10.04
CA LYS A 554 -33.94 10.31 -9.74
C LYS A 554 -33.99 8.90 -9.15
N HIS A 555 -33.00 8.10 -9.21
CA HIS A 555 -32.98 6.72 -8.67
C HIS A 555 -31.77 6.48 -7.78
N ALA A 556 -30.99 7.52 -7.46
CA ALA A 556 -29.82 7.38 -6.63
C ALA A 556 -30.20 7.26 -5.15
N LYS A 557 -29.54 6.33 -4.47
CA LYS A 557 -29.66 6.10 -3.03
C LYS A 557 -28.46 6.73 -2.31
N LEU A 558 -28.73 7.57 -1.31
CA LEU A 558 -27.67 8.02 -0.41
C LEU A 558 -27.20 6.85 0.47
N ILE A 559 -25.92 6.51 0.37
CA ILE A 559 -25.31 5.41 1.12
C ILE A 559 -24.57 5.94 2.36
N LEU A 560 -23.73 6.96 2.17
CA LEU A 560 -23.02 7.65 3.25
C LEU A 560 -23.02 9.16 2.99
N GLY A 561 -23.02 9.94 4.05
CA GLY A 561 -22.92 11.39 3.95
C GLY A 561 -22.48 12.04 5.25
N GLN A 562 -21.87 13.21 5.11
CA GLN A 562 -21.45 14.07 6.22
C GLN A 562 -21.67 15.53 5.87
N ASN A 563 -22.06 16.35 6.85
CA ASN A 563 -22.27 17.78 6.70
C ASN A 563 -23.22 18.16 5.55
N ILE A 564 -24.30 17.40 5.42
CA ILE A 564 -25.40 17.69 4.50
C ILE A 564 -26.24 18.80 5.15
N ILE A 565 -26.30 19.99 4.51
CA ILE A 565 -26.93 21.20 5.07
C ILE A 565 -28.43 21.23 4.78
N ASP A 566 -28.82 20.87 3.56
CA ASP A 566 -30.21 20.77 3.15
C ASP A 566 -30.49 19.35 2.70
N GLU A 567 -31.52 18.76 3.22
CA GLU A 567 -31.74 17.28 3.26
C GLU A 567 -31.47 16.51 1.96
N LYS A 568 -31.05 17.11 0.88
CA LYS A 568 -30.67 16.41 -0.39
C LYS A 568 -29.97 17.30 -1.42
N SER A 569 -29.53 18.51 -1.10
CA SER A 569 -29.06 19.41 -2.16
C SER A 569 -27.77 20.18 -1.91
N GLU A 570 -27.27 20.22 -0.68
CA GLU A 570 -26.05 20.99 -0.36
C GLU A 570 -25.19 20.28 0.68
N ILE A 571 -23.88 20.26 0.46
CA ILE A 571 -22.86 19.77 1.42
C ILE A 571 -21.95 20.90 1.86
N GLY A 572 -21.78 21.04 3.17
CA GLY A 572 -20.91 22.04 3.78
C GLY A 572 -19.43 21.66 3.75
N GLN A 573 -18.62 22.49 4.39
CA GLN A 573 -17.17 22.28 4.51
C GLN A 573 -16.84 20.91 5.13
N TYR A 574 -15.84 20.21 4.56
CA TYR A 574 -15.46 18.85 4.92
C TYR A 574 -16.63 17.84 4.86
N GLY A 575 -17.64 18.18 4.07
CA GLY A 575 -18.78 17.31 3.80
C GLY A 575 -18.50 16.39 2.62
N PHE A 576 -19.25 15.29 2.57
CA PHE A 576 -19.26 14.39 1.44
C PHE A 576 -20.61 13.68 1.29
N VAL A 577 -20.87 13.21 0.08
CA VAL A 577 -21.96 12.27 -0.21
C VAL A 577 -21.45 11.12 -1.07
N ILE A 578 -21.94 9.92 -0.76
CA ILE A 578 -21.74 8.72 -1.57
C ILE A 578 -23.11 8.22 -1.98
N LEU A 579 -23.34 8.18 -3.28
CA LEU A 579 -24.61 7.78 -3.89
C LEU A 579 -24.40 6.49 -4.68
N GLU A 580 -25.38 5.60 -4.63
CA GLU A 580 -25.47 4.42 -5.51
C GLU A 580 -26.55 4.67 -6.55
N ALA A 581 -26.25 4.45 -7.84
CA ALA A 581 -27.13 4.61 -8.99
C ALA A 581 -27.11 3.38 -9.90
#